data_083a981832a614d7ae3cb13f20673209
#
_entry.id   083a981832a614d7ae3cb13f20673209
#
_cell.length_a   1.000
_cell.length_b   1.000
_cell.length_c   1.000
_cell.angle_alpha   90.00
_cell.angle_beta   90.00
_cell.angle_gamma   90.00
#
_symmetry.space_group_name_H-M   'P 1'
#
loop_
_entity.id
_entity.type
_entity.pdbx_description
1 polymer ?
#
loop_
_entity_poly.entity_id
_entity_poly.type
_entity_poly.pdbx_seq_one_letter_code
_entity_poly.pdbx_strand_id
1 'polypeptide(L)'
;MKNSLLIFSIVLVLFASCKDDVLPKPKAMLRLDYPQAEYLGTNLDCPYTFEQNTISFIKENKDCSLVLDYPQMKGSIFLTYKKVDGNIRELMLDAEKLTYEHVVKADQIAPKEYMHPEERVYGKFFEVSGNAASQSQFYVTDSINHFVTGSLYFYAKPNYDSILPAAMYLQNDIRRIMESLSWK
;
A
#
# COMPACT_ATOMS: atom_id res chain seq x y z
N MET A 1 63.21 -37.70 16.92
CA MET A 1 62.99 -36.26 16.61
C MET A 1 62.34 -36.03 15.23
N LYS A 2 62.75 -36.73 14.14
CA LYS A 2 62.10 -36.53 12.81
C LYS A 2 60.64 -36.87 12.75
N ASN A 3 60.15 -37.93 13.40
CA ASN A 3 58.76 -38.35 13.36
C ASN A 3 57.85 -37.43 14.18
N SER A 4 58.38 -36.82 15.25
CA SER A 4 57.63 -35.87 16.08
C SER A 4 57.34 -34.56 15.31
N LEU A 5 58.31 -34.12 14.46
CA LEU A 5 58.14 -32.92 13.63
C LEU A 5 57.09 -33.13 12.54
N LEU A 6 57.02 -34.35 11.99
CA LEU A 6 56.08 -34.72 10.94
C LEU A 6 54.64 -34.78 11.49
N ILE A 7 54.44 -35.33 12.68
CA ILE A 7 53.14 -35.35 13.36
C ILE A 7 52.66 -33.94 13.70
N PHE A 8 53.56 -33.08 14.17
CA PHE A 8 53.20 -31.66 14.49
C PHE A 8 52.82 -30.88 13.24
N SER A 9 53.47 -31.11 12.10
CA SER A 9 53.13 -30.49 10.82
C SER A 9 51.76 -30.93 10.30
N ILE A 10 51.39 -32.23 10.45
CA ILE A 10 50.08 -32.76 10.05
C ILE A 10 48.97 -32.20 10.91
N VAL A 11 49.18 -32.03 12.23
CA VAL A 11 48.22 -31.44 13.14
C VAL A 11 47.98 -29.97 12.81
N LEU A 12 48.99 -29.21 12.41
CA LEU A 12 48.86 -27.79 12.04
C LEU A 12 48.00 -27.59 10.79
N VAL A 13 48.08 -28.53 9.81
CA VAL A 13 47.27 -28.46 8.58
C VAL A 13 45.80 -28.75 8.82
N LEU A 14 45.45 -29.53 9.85
CA LEU A 14 44.08 -29.84 10.21
C LEU A 14 43.31 -28.64 10.84
N PHE A 15 44.00 -27.62 11.31
CA PHE A 15 43.41 -26.39 11.85
C PHE A 15 43.18 -25.29 10.79
N ALA A 16 43.65 -25.48 9.55
CA ALA A 16 43.40 -24.58 8.43
C ALA A 16 42.04 -24.87 7.79
N SER A 17 40.98 -25.05 8.59
CA SER A 17 39.61 -25.13 8.10
C SER A 17 39.17 -23.73 7.68
N CYS A 18 39.09 -23.50 6.39
CA CYS A 18 38.45 -22.31 5.86
C CYS A 18 37.01 -22.23 6.40
N LYS A 19 36.71 -21.23 7.17
CA LYS A 19 35.30 -20.84 7.42
C LYS A 19 34.83 -20.20 6.13
N ASP A 20 33.98 -20.89 5.38
CA ASP A 20 33.23 -20.27 4.32
C ASP A 20 32.39 -19.14 4.98
N ASP A 21 32.55 -17.93 4.49
CA ASP A 21 31.69 -16.81 4.90
C ASP A 21 30.25 -17.19 4.57
N VAL A 22 29.44 -17.38 5.60
CA VAL A 22 28.02 -17.67 5.46
C VAL A 22 27.37 -16.41 4.92
N LEU A 23 27.19 -16.33 3.60
CA LEU A 23 26.39 -15.28 2.99
C LEU A 23 24.94 -15.38 3.53
N PRO A 24 24.41 -14.32 4.14
CA PRO A 24 23.03 -14.31 4.59
C PRO A 24 22.12 -14.62 3.41
N LYS A 25 21.27 -15.64 3.52
CA LYS A 25 20.28 -15.93 2.49
C LYS A 25 19.33 -14.71 2.40
N PRO A 26 18.97 -14.25 1.19
CA PRO A 26 17.96 -13.22 1.05
C PRO A 26 16.68 -13.69 1.74
N LYS A 27 15.98 -12.75 2.41
CA LYS A 27 14.68 -13.05 3.03
C LYS A 27 13.75 -13.62 1.97
N ALA A 28 13.18 -14.80 2.23
CA ALA A 28 12.17 -15.38 1.36
C ALA A 28 10.91 -14.53 1.47
N MET A 29 10.40 -14.05 0.34
CA MET A 29 9.10 -13.38 0.27
C MET A 29 8.02 -14.41 -0.07
N LEU A 30 6.85 -14.26 0.54
CA LEU A 30 5.69 -15.07 0.20
C LEU A 30 5.25 -14.69 -1.22
N ARG A 31 5.26 -15.67 -2.13
CA ARG A 31 4.73 -15.48 -3.48
C ARG A 31 3.29 -15.96 -3.50
N LEU A 32 2.36 -15.02 -3.61
CA LEU A 32 0.95 -15.27 -3.83
C LEU A 32 0.60 -14.77 -5.23
N ASP A 33 -0.06 -15.63 -6.00
CA ASP A 33 -0.55 -15.28 -7.32
C ASP A 33 -2.01 -14.83 -7.17
N TYR A 34 -2.30 -13.59 -7.55
CA TYR A 34 -3.64 -13.01 -7.59
C TYR A 34 -4.16 -12.98 -9.03
N PRO A 35 -5.48 -12.99 -9.24
CA PRO A 35 -6.04 -12.90 -10.58
C PRO A 35 -5.62 -11.58 -11.25
N GLN A 36 -5.53 -11.57 -12.57
CA GLN A 36 -5.31 -10.34 -13.31
C GLN A 36 -6.45 -9.37 -13.00
N ALA A 37 -6.11 -8.11 -12.73
CA ALA A 37 -7.10 -7.09 -12.40
C ALA A 37 -7.92 -6.72 -13.64
N GLU A 38 -9.23 -6.77 -13.50
CA GLU A 38 -10.21 -6.30 -14.48
C GLU A 38 -11.09 -5.24 -13.82
N TYR A 39 -11.31 -4.12 -14.50
CA TYR A 39 -12.00 -2.97 -13.93
C TYR A 39 -13.28 -2.65 -14.65
N LEU A 40 -14.31 -2.28 -13.91
CA LEU A 40 -15.60 -1.83 -14.40
C LEU A 40 -16.00 -0.50 -13.77
N GLY A 41 -16.59 0.39 -14.57
CA GLY A 41 -17.13 1.65 -14.06
C GLY A 41 -18.25 1.44 -13.03
N THR A 42 -18.21 2.19 -11.93
CA THR A 42 -19.26 2.15 -10.92
C THR A 42 -20.52 2.91 -11.36
N ASN A 43 -21.68 2.37 -11.02
CA ASN A 43 -22.97 3.04 -11.19
C ASN A 43 -23.61 3.31 -9.85
N LEU A 44 -23.15 4.37 -9.17
CA LEU A 44 -23.60 4.78 -7.84
C LEU A 44 -24.37 6.09 -7.94
N ASP A 45 -25.37 6.26 -7.07
CA ASP A 45 -26.04 7.53 -6.89
C ASP A 45 -25.21 8.44 -5.95
N CYS A 46 -24.02 8.80 -6.47
CA CYS A 46 -23.04 9.63 -5.76
C CYS A 46 -22.51 10.71 -6.71
N PRO A 47 -21.97 11.84 -6.19
CA PRO A 47 -21.46 12.93 -7.01
C PRO A 47 -20.13 12.62 -7.71
N TYR A 48 -19.69 11.39 -7.65
CA TYR A 48 -18.49 10.89 -8.33
C TYR A 48 -18.68 9.45 -8.81
N THR A 49 -17.87 9.04 -9.75
CA THR A 49 -17.74 7.66 -10.25
C THR A 49 -16.27 7.29 -10.39
N PHE A 50 -15.97 6.01 -10.45
CA PHE A 50 -14.62 5.47 -10.62
C PHE A 50 -14.70 4.04 -11.18
N GLU A 51 -13.57 3.47 -11.53
CA GLU A 51 -13.48 2.07 -11.93
C GLU A 51 -13.13 1.18 -10.73
N GLN A 52 -13.92 0.14 -10.54
CA GLN A 52 -13.78 -0.85 -9.49
C GLN A 52 -13.24 -2.16 -10.06
N ASN A 53 -12.31 -2.81 -9.36
CA ASN A 53 -11.86 -4.15 -9.68
C ASN A 53 -13.01 -5.16 -9.50
N THR A 54 -13.20 -6.04 -10.48
CA THR A 54 -14.31 -7.03 -10.49
C THR A 54 -14.28 -8.04 -9.36
N ILE A 55 -13.13 -8.25 -8.73
CA ILE A 55 -13.01 -9.15 -7.56
C ILE A 55 -13.37 -8.47 -6.23
N SER A 56 -13.54 -7.14 -6.23
CA SER A 56 -13.99 -6.40 -5.06
C SER A 56 -15.50 -6.23 -5.06
N PHE A 57 -16.08 -6.00 -3.91
CA PHE A 57 -17.48 -5.63 -3.80
C PHE A 57 -17.70 -4.53 -2.76
N ILE A 58 -18.71 -3.72 -3.00
CA ILE A 58 -19.10 -2.65 -2.08
C ILE A 58 -19.81 -3.29 -0.90
N LYS A 59 -19.18 -3.24 0.26
CA LYS A 59 -19.72 -3.77 1.52
C LYS A 59 -20.61 -2.75 2.23
N GLU A 60 -20.22 -1.49 2.17
CA GLU A 60 -20.93 -0.38 2.79
C GLU A 60 -20.97 0.81 1.83
N ASN A 61 -22.10 1.51 1.83
CA ASN A 61 -22.28 2.78 1.14
C ASN A 61 -23.17 3.67 2.01
N LYS A 62 -22.57 4.68 2.63
CA LYS A 62 -23.25 5.66 3.48
C LYS A 62 -22.79 7.05 3.10
N ASP A 63 -23.74 7.91 2.72
CA ASP A 63 -23.46 9.30 2.33
C ASP A 63 -22.33 9.41 1.29
N CYS A 64 -22.33 8.48 0.31
CA CYS A 64 -21.30 8.35 -0.69
C CYS A 64 -19.88 8.04 -0.17
N SER A 65 -19.76 7.62 1.08
CA SER A 65 -18.56 6.96 1.60
C SER A 65 -18.69 5.45 1.47
N LEU A 66 -17.69 4.79 0.92
CA LEU A 66 -17.77 3.40 0.48
C LEU A 66 -16.70 2.54 1.17
N VAL A 67 -17.02 1.26 1.37
CA VAL A 67 -16.04 0.24 1.74
C VAL A 67 -16.02 -0.81 0.63
N LEU A 68 -14.91 -0.85 -0.12
CA LEU A 68 -14.62 -1.89 -1.11
C LEU A 68 -13.86 -3.03 -0.41
N ASP A 69 -14.48 -4.20 -0.33
CA ASP A 69 -13.93 -5.35 0.38
C ASP A 69 -13.29 -6.36 -0.60
N TYR A 70 -12.13 -6.90 -0.18
CA TYR A 70 -11.35 -7.93 -0.88
C TYR A 70 -11.12 -9.12 0.04
N PRO A 71 -12.10 -10.00 0.24
CA PRO A 71 -12.04 -11.05 1.27
C PRO A 71 -10.89 -12.01 1.12
N GLN A 72 -10.53 -12.35 -0.14
CA GLN A 72 -9.42 -13.27 -0.42
C GLN A 72 -8.06 -12.69 0.00
N MET A 73 -7.93 -11.36 0.05
CA MET A 73 -6.73 -10.64 0.47
C MET A 73 -6.81 -10.15 1.91
N LYS A 74 -7.96 -10.33 2.57
CA LYS A 74 -8.26 -9.78 3.91
C LYS A 74 -7.97 -8.29 4.00
N GLY A 75 -8.29 -7.56 2.94
CA GLY A 75 -8.08 -6.12 2.82
C GLY A 75 -9.34 -5.40 2.40
N SER A 76 -9.41 -4.11 2.69
CA SER A 76 -10.48 -3.23 2.24
C SER A 76 -9.93 -1.85 1.89
N ILE A 77 -10.53 -1.23 0.89
CA ILE A 77 -10.29 0.16 0.53
C ILE A 77 -11.49 0.97 1.03
N PHE A 78 -11.21 1.92 1.90
CA PHE A 78 -12.19 2.87 2.44
C PHE A 78 -12.14 4.14 1.62
N LEU A 79 -13.26 4.53 1.03
CA LEU A 79 -13.43 5.80 0.35
C LEU A 79 -14.35 6.68 1.21
N THR A 80 -13.89 7.86 1.57
CA THR A 80 -14.69 8.82 2.34
C THR A 80 -14.93 10.06 1.49
N TYR A 81 -16.20 10.34 1.21
CA TYR A 81 -16.63 11.54 0.51
C TYR A 81 -16.96 12.66 1.51
N LYS A 82 -16.53 13.86 1.20
CA LYS A 82 -16.92 15.09 1.89
C LYS A 82 -17.27 16.18 0.89
N LYS A 83 -18.38 16.87 1.12
CA LYS A 83 -18.69 18.09 0.39
C LYS A 83 -17.77 19.21 0.90
N VAL A 84 -17.19 19.97 -0.02
CA VAL A 84 -16.42 21.16 0.33
C VAL A 84 -17.36 22.32 0.59
N ASP A 85 -17.18 23.00 1.72
CA ASP A 85 -17.91 24.20 2.11
C ASP A 85 -16.93 25.28 2.59
N GLY A 86 -16.13 25.78 1.65
CA GLY A 86 -15.09 26.77 1.94
C GLY A 86 -13.89 26.25 2.77
N ASN A 87 -13.91 24.99 3.16
CA ASN A 87 -12.95 24.36 4.09
C ASN A 87 -11.94 23.41 3.42
N ILE A 88 -11.71 23.58 2.12
CA ILE A 88 -10.81 22.68 1.34
C ILE A 88 -9.44 22.53 1.98
N ARG A 89 -8.85 23.63 2.49
CA ARG A 89 -7.53 23.61 3.13
C ARG A 89 -7.52 22.74 4.39
N GLU A 90 -8.59 22.79 5.19
CA GLU A 90 -8.71 21.96 6.41
C GLU A 90 -8.81 20.48 6.02
N LEU A 91 -9.64 20.15 5.01
CA LEU A 91 -9.80 18.78 4.52
C LEU A 91 -8.48 18.19 4.01
N MET A 92 -7.68 18.97 3.27
CA MET A 92 -6.36 18.55 2.80
C MET A 92 -5.39 18.34 3.96
N LEU A 93 -5.34 19.26 4.91
CA LEU A 93 -4.47 19.14 6.10
C LEU A 93 -4.85 17.93 6.96
N ASP A 94 -6.15 17.67 7.15
CA ASP A 94 -6.62 16.50 7.89
C ASP A 94 -6.22 15.19 7.18
N ALA A 95 -6.37 15.11 5.85
CA ALA A 95 -5.98 13.94 5.08
C ALA A 95 -4.46 13.68 5.15
N GLU A 96 -3.64 14.73 5.02
CA GLU A 96 -2.20 14.63 5.16
C GLU A 96 -1.79 14.25 6.59
N LYS A 97 -2.41 14.86 7.60
CA LYS A 97 -2.15 14.54 9.01
C LYS A 97 -2.42 13.06 9.31
N LEU A 98 -3.57 12.51 8.86
CA LEU A 98 -3.89 11.09 9.02
C LEU A 98 -2.83 10.19 8.38
N THR A 99 -2.31 10.57 7.22
CA THR A 99 -1.24 9.84 6.55
C THR A 99 0.04 9.86 7.37
N TYR A 100 0.44 11.02 7.88
CA TYR A 100 1.68 11.17 8.63
C TYR A 100 1.60 10.63 10.07
N GLU A 101 0.43 10.36 10.62
CA GLU A 101 0.29 9.63 11.89
C GLU A 101 0.84 8.19 11.80
N HIS A 102 0.97 7.63 10.60
CA HIS A 102 1.60 6.33 10.36
C HIS A 102 3.14 6.34 10.41
N VAL A 103 3.78 7.52 10.41
CA VAL A 103 5.26 7.68 10.42
C VAL A 103 5.94 6.88 11.52
N VAL A 104 5.32 6.74 12.68
CA VAL A 104 5.92 6.02 13.83
C VAL A 104 6.24 4.55 13.52
N LYS A 105 5.54 3.94 12.55
CA LYS A 105 5.68 2.52 12.17
C LYS A 105 6.00 2.32 10.70
N ALA A 106 6.02 3.39 9.92
CA ALA A 106 6.41 3.35 8.52
C ALA A 106 7.93 3.44 8.38
N ASP A 107 8.48 2.68 7.44
CA ASP A 107 9.88 2.82 7.04
C ASP A 107 10.04 4.03 6.10
N GLN A 108 9.03 4.26 5.26
CA GLN A 108 9.00 5.38 4.32
C GLN A 108 7.56 5.77 3.98
N ILE A 109 7.32 7.07 3.78
CA ILE A 109 6.11 7.62 3.15
C ILE A 109 6.55 8.43 1.93
N ALA A 110 6.07 8.02 0.75
CA ALA A 110 6.39 8.68 -0.53
C ALA A 110 5.13 9.35 -1.10
N PRO A 111 4.98 10.68 -0.95
CA PRO A 111 3.89 11.41 -1.57
C PRO A 111 4.15 11.58 -3.09
N LYS A 112 3.10 11.44 -3.89
CA LYS A 112 3.08 11.69 -5.33
C LYS A 112 1.91 12.59 -5.66
N GLU A 113 2.15 13.71 -6.29
CA GLU A 113 1.10 14.59 -6.77
C GLU A 113 0.36 13.95 -7.95
N TYR A 114 -0.95 14.17 -7.97
CA TYR A 114 -1.83 13.74 -9.05
C TYR A 114 -2.65 14.91 -9.58
N MET A 115 -2.65 15.07 -10.89
CA MET A 115 -3.40 16.12 -11.57
C MET A 115 -4.01 15.58 -12.86
N HIS A 116 -5.33 15.67 -12.98
CA HIS A 116 -6.09 15.40 -14.20
C HIS A 116 -6.99 16.62 -14.51
N PRO A 117 -6.46 17.64 -15.19
CA PRO A 117 -7.15 18.92 -15.40
C PRO A 117 -8.45 18.80 -16.18
N GLU A 118 -8.55 17.88 -17.13
CA GLU A 118 -9.74 17.66 -17.97
C GLU A 118 -10.95 17.22 -17.13
N GLU A 119 -10.73 16.35 -16.15
CA GLU A 119 -11.74 15.88 -15.17
C GLU A 119 -11.78 16.72 -13.90
N ARG A 120 -10.91 17.75 -13.79
CA ARG A 120 -10.76 18.59 -12.60
C ARG A 120 -10.49 17.76 -11.33
N VAL A 121 -9.64 16.75 -11.42
CA VAL A 121 -9.25 15.91 -10.31
C VAL A 121 -7.81 16.24 -9.91
N TYR A 122 -7.64 16.75 -8.70
CA TYR A 122 -6.35 17.19 -8.16
C TYR A 122 -6.14 16.58 -6.78
N GLY A 123 -4.95 16.10 -6.48
CA GLY A 123 -4.70 15.48 -5.18
C GLY A 123 -3.32 14.91 -4.99
N LYS A 124 -3.19 14.02 -4.04
CA LYS A 124 -1.94 13.30 -3.73
C LYS A 124 -2.21 11.82 -3.47
N PHE A 125 -1.29 11.00 -3.91
CA PHE A 125 -1.19 9.59 -3.57
C PHE A 125 -0.01 9.38 -2.64
N PHE A 126 -0.20 8.58 -1.59
CA PHE A 126 0.84 8.26 -0.61
C PHE A 126 1.12 6.76 -0.63
N GLU A 127 2.36 6.41 -0.90
CA GLU A 127 2.87 5.05 -0.77
C GLU A 127 3.56 4.93 0.58
N VAL A 128 3.12 3.97 1.39
CA VAL A 128 3.63 3.76 2.74
C VAL A 128 4.23 2.36 2.83
N SER A 129 5.51 2.26 3.15
CA SER A 129 6.20 0.99 3.39
C SER A 129 6.44 0.78 4.88
N GLY A 130 6.67 -0.49 5.26
CA GLY A 130 6.90 -0.88 6.65
C GLY A 130 5.63 -1.34 7.38
N ASN A 131 5.70 -1.49 8.69
CA ASN A 131 4.63 -2.02 9.54
C ASN A 131 3.54 -1.00 9.87
N ALA A 132 3.25 -0.09 8.95
CA ALA A 132 2.16 0.87 9.07
C ALA A 132 0.78 0.20 8.99
N ALA A 133 -0.24 0.84 9.54
CA ALA A 133 -1.61 0.33 9.49
C ALA A 133 -2.22 0.42 8.09
N SER A 134 -1.79 1.38 7.27
CA SER A 134 -2.22 1.58 5.89
C SER A 134 -1.01 1.70 4.99
N GLN A 135 -0.97 0.95 3.88
CA GLN A 135 0.13 0.96 2.92
C GLN A 135 -0.10 1.90 1.74
N SER A 136 -1.34 2.33 1.51
CA SER A 136 -1.67 3.27 0.43
C SER A 136 -2.82 4.16 0.84
N GLN A 137 -2.67 5.44 0.56
CA GLN A 137 -3.71 6.45 0.82
C GLN A 137 -3.70 7.47 -0.31
N PHE A 138 -4.82 8.13 -0.52
CA PHE A 138 -4.91 9.28 -1.40
C PHE A 138 -5.98 10.25 -0.92
N TYR A 139 -5.91 11.46 -1.42
CA TYR A 139 -7.05 12.36 -1.50
C TYR A 139 -7.12 13.01 -2.87
N VAL A 140 -8.33 13.30 -3.31
CA VAL A 140 -8.60 14.06 -4.54
C VAL A 140 -9.75 15.04 -4.32
N THR A 141 -9.73 16.13 -5.08
CA THR A 141 -10.73 17.21 -5.02
C THR A 141 -10.88 17.90 -6.37
N ASP A 142 -12.02 18.51 -6.62
CA ASP A 142 -12.23 19.47 -7.70
C ASP A 142 -11.86 20.91 -7.27
N SER A 143 -11.38 21.06 -6.04
CA SER A 143 -11.02 22.31 -5.36
C SER A 143 -12.21 23.22 -4.98
N ILE A 144 -13.44 22.85 -5.29
CA ILE A 144 -14.62 23.73 -5.11
C ILE A 144 -15.71 23.05 -4.31
N ASN A 145 -16.14 21.83 -4.71
CA ASN A 145 -17.34 21.19 -4.18
C ASN A 145 -17.09 19.81 -3.58
N HIS A 146 -16.09 19.10 -4.09
CA HIS A 146 -15.95 17.67 -3.84
C HIS A 146 -14.57 17.34 -3.28
N PHE A 147 -14.56 16.43 -2.30
CA PHE A 147 -13.35 15.90 -1.69
C PHE A 147 -13.54 14.42 -1.38
N VAL A 148 -12.64 13.58 -1.87
CA VAL A 148 -12.63 12.14 -1.59
C VAL A 148 -11.27 11.74 -1.05
N THR A 149 -11.27 10.97 0.05
CA THR A 149 -10.07 10.28 0.53
C THR A 149 -10.21 8.79 0.31
N GLY A 150 -9.11 8.11 0.04
CA GLY A 150 -9.02 6.66 -0.03
C GLY A 150 -7.92 6.13 0.87
N SER A 151 -8.19 5.01 1.58
CA SER A 151 -7.21 4.38 2.46
C SER A 151 -7.33 2.86 2.38
N LEU A 152 -6.19 2.17 2.27
CA LEU A 152 -6.11 0.71 2.24
C LEU A 152 -5.80 0.17 3.63
N TYR A 153 -6.61 -0.76 4.13
CA TYR A 153 -6.37 -1.46 5.39
C TYR A 153 -6.48 -2.97 5.23
N PHE A 154 -5.71 -3.69 6.05
CA PHE A 154 -5.77 -5.15 6.15
C PHE A 154 -6.33 -5.60 7.50
N TYR A 155 -7.17 -6.64 7.50
CA TYR A 155 -7.73 -7.28 8.71
C TYR A 155 -6.72 -8.23 9.37
N ALA A 156 -5.44 -7.91 9.35
CA ALA A 156 -4.36 -8.69 9.93
C ALA A 156 -3.48 -7.79 10.80
N LYS A 157 -2.80 -8.39 11.78
CA LYS A 157 -1.74 -7.65 12.48
C LYS A 157 -0.69 -7.20 11.45
N PRO A 158 -0.26 -5.93 11.51
CA PRO A 158 0.77 -5.42 10.61
C PRO A 158 2.02 -6.31 10.66
N ASN A 159 2.26 -7.02 9.58
CA ASN A 159 3.49 -7.74 9.30
C ASN A 159 3.74 -7.52 7.82
N TYR A 160 4.52 -6.49 7.51
CA TYR A 160 4.73 -5.99 6.17
C TYR A 160 5.16 -7.10 5.20
N ASP A 161 6.11 -7.94 5.61
CA ASP A 161 6.64 -9.03 4.76
C ASP A 161 5.54 -10.02 4.35
N SER A 162 4.56 -10.29 5.22
CA SER A 162 3.48 -11.25 4.94
C SER A 162 2.34 -10.68 4.13
N ILE A 163 2.06 -9.38 4.27
CA ILE A 163 0.98 -8.71 3.52
C ILE A 163 1.45 -8.11 2.20
N LEU A 164 2.78 -8.02 1.98
CA LEU A 164 3.36 -7.31 0.85
C LEU A 164 2.78 -7.71 -0.52
N PRO A 165 2.57 -9.00 -0.87
CA PRO A 165 1.96 -9.34 -2.16
C PRO A 165 0.55 -8.77 -2.33
N ALA A 166 -0.30 -8.85 -1.28
CA ALA A 166 -1.63 -8.27 -1.28
C ALA A 166 -1.57 -6.73 -1.28
N ALA A 167 -0.65 -6.14 -0.52
CA ALA A 167 -0.47 -4.70 -0.47
C ALA A 167 -0.08 -4.13 -1.84
N MET A 168 0.82 -4.79 -2.57
CA MET A 168 1.22 -4.39 -3.92
C MET A 168 0.06 -4.52 -4.93
N TYR A 169 -0.73 -5.59 -4.84
CA TYR A 169 -1.90 -5.75 -5.68
C TYR A 169 -2.93 -4.66 -5.42
N LEU A 170 -3.33 -4.47 -4.16
CA LEU A 170 -4.35 -3.48 -3.78
C LEU A 170 -3.85 -2.02 -3.90
N GLN A 171 -2.53 -1.80 -3.88
CA GLN A 171 -1.95 -0.49 -4.21
C GLN A 171 -2.26 -0.08 -5.66
N ASN A 172 -2.23 -1.02 -6.59
CA ASN A 172 -2.62 -0.74 -7.97
C ASN A 172 -4.12 -0.45 -8.08
N ASP A 173 -4.95 -1.17 -7.33
CA ASP A 173 -6.40 -0.97 -7.33
C ASP A 173 -6.79 0.39 -6.73
N ILE A 174 -6.25 0.76 -5.58
CA ILE A 174 -6.53 2.08 -4.97
C ILE A 174 -6.00 3.23 -5.83
N ARG A 175 -4.89 3.02 -6.55
CA ARG A 175 -4.40 3.97 -7.54
C ARG A 175 -5.34 4.06 -8.73
N ARG A 176 -5.83 2.92 -9.26
CA ARG A 176 -6.79 2.91 -10.37
C ARG A 176 -8.08 3.64 -10.00
N ILE A 177 -8.60 3.45 -8.79
CA ILE A 177 -9.75 4.19 -8.27
C ILE A 177 -9.50 5.70 -8.34
N MET A 178 -8.34 6.16 -7.86
CA MET A 178 -7.97 7.58 -7.89
C MET A 178 -7.86 8.11 -9.33
N GLU A 179 -7.18 7.37 -10.21
CA GLU A 179 -6.89 7.78 -11.58
C GLU A 179 -8.12 7.76 -12.50
N SER A 180 -9.11 6.92 -12.20
CA SER A 180 -10.36 6.80 -12.96
C SER A 180 -11.51 7.62 -12.37
N LEU A 181 -11.26 8.34 -11.28
CA LEU A 181 -12.29 9.13 -10.61
C LEU A 181 -12.70 10.31 -11.47
N SER A 182 -14.00 10.49 -11.64
CA SER A 182 -14.59 11.66 -12.29
C SER A 182 -15.81 12.16 -11.49
N TRP A 183 -16.02 13.47 -11.50
CA TRP A 183 -17.15 14.13 -10.85
C TRP A 183 -18.38 14.12 -11.77
N LYS A 184 -19.57 14.06 -11.16
CA LYS A 184 -20.85 14.16 -11.88
C LYS A 184 -21.41 15.57 -11.81
#